data_fa30f1650b2aee8d04855a0c22bf61f3
#
_entry.id   fa30f1650b2aee8d04855a0c22bf61f3
#
_cell.length_a   1.000
_cell.length_b   1.000
_cell.length_c   1.000
_cell.angle_alpha   90.00
_cell.angle_beta   90.00
_cell.angle_gamma   90.00
#
_symmetry.space_group_name_H-M   'P 1'
#
loop_
_entity.id
_entity.type
_entity.pdbx_description
1 polymer ?
#
loop_
_entity_poly.entity_id
_entity_poly.type
_entity_poly.pdbx_seq_one_letter_code
_entity_poly.pdbx_strand_id
1 'polypeptide(L)'
;MSVSAEQKQYDHDSLFNNGEVKIPLVYIKKNDEYGERFVGFIPGFVMKNITAHSIEECKKELVSYLKQRLHAMIINKVDIPFFPDEEEIRQDYDDVYLVEFIKIRK
;
A
#
# COMPACT_ATOMS: atom_id res chain seq x y z
N MET A 1 11.19 -12.90 -23.27
CA MET A 1 10.83 -12.46 -22.96
C MET A 1 10.97 -11.91 -21.98
N SER A 2 11.38 -11.60 -21.45
CA SER A 2 11.32 -11.30 -20.54
C SER A 2 10.83 -10.43 -20.09
N VAL A 3 10.89 -9.91 -19.83
CA VAL A 3 9.80 -9.15 -19.53
C VAL A 3 9.56 -8.80 -18.14
N SER A 4 10.43 -9.15 -17.25
CA SER A 4 10.21 -8.90 -15.84
C SER A 4 10.08 -7.43 -15.51
N ALA A 5 10.79 -6.57 -16.22
CA ALA A 5 10.71 -5.14 -15.96
C ALA A 5 9.34 -4.59 -16.28
N GLU A 6 8.73 -5.10 -17.31
CA GLU A 6 7.41 -4.65 -17.70
C GLU A 6 6.34 -5.07 -16.72
N GLN A 7 6.66 -6.05 -15.89
CA GLN A 7 5.69 -6.55 -14.94
C GLN A 7 5.67 -5.79 -13.64
N LYS A 8 6.42 -4.70 -13.56
CA LYS A 8 6.34 -3.83 -12.39
C LYS A 8 5.04 -3.05 -12.30
N GLN A 9 4.25 -3.09 -13.36
CA GLN A 9 2.96 -2.41 -13.36
C GLN A 9 1.90 -3.33 -13.93
N TYR A 10 0.68 -3.12 -13.46
CA TYR A 10 -0.49 -3.78 -14.02
C TYR A 10 -1.36 -2.71 -14.68
N ASP A 11 -1.96 -3.04 -15.81
CA ASP A 11 -3.07 -2.20 -16.23
C ASP A 11 -4.26 -2.51 -15.33
N HIS A 12 -5.23 -1.60 -15.27
CA HIS A 12 -6.32 -1.77 -14.33
C HIS A 12 -7.22 -2.97 -14.66
N ASP A 13 -7.31 -3.34 -15.94
CA ASP A 13 -8.12 -4.50 -16.31
C ASP A 13 -7.45 -5.80 -15.85
N SER A 14 -6.14 -5.92 -16.06
CA SER A 14 -5.39 -7.09 -15.62
C SER A 14 -5.43 -7.24 -14.11
N LEU A 15 -5.28 -6.14 -13.39
CA LEU A 15 -5.24 -6.16 -11.94
C LEU A 15 -6.53 -6.75 -11.35
N PHE A 16 -7.67 -6.39 -11.94
CA PHE A 16 -8.95 -6.82 -11.44
C PHE A 16 -9.55 -8.00 -12.19
N ASN A 17 -8.78 -8.63 -13.06
CA ASN A 17 -9.29 -9.75 -13.85
C ASN A 17 -9.80 -10.89 -12.98
N ASN A 18 -9.12 -11.15 -11.88
CA ASN A 18 -9.51 -12.17 -10.93
C ASN A 18 -10.45 -11.63 -9.85
N GLY A 19 -10.89 -10.41 -9.99
CA GLY A 19 -11.83 -9.82 -9.07
C GLY A 19 -11.24 -9.25 -7.81
N GLU A 20 -9.94 -9.41 -7.58
CA GLU A 20 -9.32 -8.82 -6.38
C GLU A 20 -7.84 -8.54 -6.57
N VAL A 21 -7.34 -7.65 -5.75
CA VAL A 21 -5.93 -7.32 -5.67
C VAL A 21 -5.54 -7.25 -4.21
N LYS A 22 -4.32 -7.69 -3.90
CA LYS A 22 -3.76 -7.60 -2.55
C LYS A 22 -2.83 -6.41 -2.48
N ILE A 23 -3.06 -5.55 -1.52
CA ILE A 23 -2.30 -4.31 -1.38
C ILE A 23 -1.69 -4.25 0.01
N PRO A 24 -0.37 -4.05 0.12
CA PRO A 24 0.28 -4.00 1.42
C PRO A 24 0.09 -2.67 2.11
N LEU A 25 -0.21 -2.72 3.39
CA LEU A 25 -0.19 -1.57 4.28
C LEU A 25 0.97 -1.76 5.23
N VAL A 26 1.90 -0.82 5.25
CA VAL A 26 3.11 -0.93 6.06
C VAL A 26 3.03 0.05 7.23
N TYR A 27 3.36 -0.46 8.43
CA TYR A 27 3.33 0.33 9.64
C TYR A 27 4.68 0.34 10.30
N ILE A 28 5.12 1.51 10.73
CA ILE A 28 6.33 1.71 11.50
C ILE A 28 5.92 2.28 12.85
N LYS A 29 6.42 1.67 13.92
CA LYS A 29 6.12 2.11 15.27
C LYS A 29 7.18 3.10 15.72
N LYS A 30 6.76 4.25 16.22
CA LYS A 30 7.67 5.26 16.74
C LYS A 30 7.31 5.62 18.17
N ASN A 31 8.35 5.79 18.98
CA ASN A 31 8.20 6.29 20.34
C ASN A 31 8.95 7.59 20.45
N ASP A 32 8.29 8.61 20.96
CA ASP A 32 8.93 9.89 21.23
C ASP A 32 8.43 10.41 22.58
N GLU A 33 8.76 11.65 22.89
CA GLU A 33 8.38 12.25 24.17
C GLU A 33 6.86 12.37 24.35
N TYR A 34 6.11 12.27 23.25
CA TYR A 34 4.65 12.35 23.28
C TYR A 34 4.00 10.98 23.30
N GLY A 35 4.79 9.92 23.33
CA GLY A 35 4.30 8.57 23.43
C GLY A 35 4.46 7.78 22.15
N GLU A 36 3.70 6.69 22.06
CA GLU A 36 3.77 5.75 20.97
C GLU A 36 2.89 6.18 19.82
N ARG A 37 3.42 6.10 18.62
CA ARG A 37 2.68 6.42 17.40
C ARG A 37 2.99 5.41 16.31
N PHE A 38 2.10 5.33 15.36
CA PHE A 38 2.28 4.47 14.19
C PHE A 38 2.26 5.32 12.92
N VAL A 39 3.22 5.05 12.07
CA VAL A 39 3.33 5.70 10.77
C VAL A 39 2.99 4.67 9.72
N GLY A 40 2.01 4.97 8.89
CA GLY A 40 1.57 4.04 7.86
C GLY A 40 1.74 4.59 6.47
N PHE A 41 2.01 3.71 5.52
CA PHE A 41 2.09 4.06 4.12
C PHE A 41 1.83 2.84 3.26
N ILE A 42 1.62 3.10 1.97
CA ILE A 42 1.39 2.04 0.98
C ILE A 42 2.55 2.07 0.01
N PRO A 43 3.43 1.05 0.01
CA PRO A 43 4.54 0.99 -0.95
C PRO A 43 3.99 0.96 -2.37
N GLY A 44 4.64 1.67 -3.25
CA GLY A 44 4.20 1.78 -4.63
C GLY A 44 3.43 3.04 -4.93
N PHE A 45 2.88 3.70 -3.92
CA PHE A 45 2.23 4.99 -4.09
C PHE A 45 3.13 6.10 -3.59
N VAL A 46 3.16 7.21 -4.31
CA VAL A 46 3.79 8.43 -3.83
C VAL A 46 2.74 9.12 -2.96
N MET A 47 2.92 9.05 -1.66
CA MET A 47 1.95 9.57 -0.71
C MET A 47 2.62 10.11 0.53
N LYS A 48 1.93 10.98 1.22
CA LYS A 48 2.36 11.45 2.53
C LYS A 48 2.08 10.37 3.57
N ASN A 49 3.05 10.12 4.44
CA ASN A 49 2.86 9.13 5.50
C ASN A 49 1.73 9.55 6.42
N ILE A 50 0.96 8.57 6.89
CA ILE A 50 -0.14 8.79 7.80
C ILE A 50 0.32 8.43 9.20
N THR A 51 0.16 9.34 10.15
CA THR A 51 0.56 9.11 11.54
C THR A 51 -0.69 9.07 12.41
N ALA A 52 -0.75 8.06 13.28
CA ALA A 52 -1.87 7.91 14.19
C ALA A 52 -1.41 7.27 15.50
N HIS A 53 -2.27 7.30 16.53
CA HIS A 53 -1.94 6.73 17.82
C HIS A 53 -2.16 5.22 17.89
N SER A 54 -2.87 4.66 16.94
CA SER A 54 -3.10 3.22 16.89
C SER A 54 -3.05 2.74 15.45
N ILE A 55 -2.79 1.44 15.31
CA ILE A 55 -2.80 0.82 13.99
C ILE A 55 -4.18 0.90 13.37
N GLU A 56 -5.23 0.73 14.18
CA GLU A 56 -6.60 0.80 13.69
C GLU A 56 -6.93 2.16 13.06
N GLU A 57 -6.54 3.25 13.72
CA GLU A 57 -6.74 4.58 13.18
C GLU A 57 -5.95 4.79 11.91
N CYS A 58 -4.69 4.35 11.93
CA CYS A 58 -3.81 4.47 10.78
C CYS A 58 -4.37 3.70 9.58
N LYS A 59 -4.80 2.48 9.83
CA LYS A 59 -5.39 1.62 8.80
C LYS A 59 -6.63 2.25 8.19
N LYS A 60 -7.49 2.82 9.02
CA LYS A 60 -8.72 3.44 8.54
C LYS A 60 -8.42 4.55 7.54
N GLU A 61 -7.45 5.38 7.85
CA GLU A 61 -7.06 6.47 6.96
C GLU A 61 -6.37 5.94 5.70
N LEU A 62 -5.51 4.93 5.84
CA LEU A 62 -4.85 4.31 4.69
C LEU A 62 -5.84 3.69 3.74
N VAL A 63 -6.82 2.96 4.26
CA VAL A 63 -7.83 2.32 3.42
C VAL A 63 -8.68 3.36 2.70
N SER A 64 -9.04 4.43 3.39
CA SER A 64 -9.79 5.51 2.76
C SER A 64 -9.00 6.15 1.63
N TYR A 65 -7.73 6.44 1.88
CA TYR A 65 -6.83 6.99 0.86
C TYR A 65 -6.70 6.05 -0.33
N LEU A 66 -6.51 4.76 -0.04
CA LEU A 66 -6.33 3.75 -1.07
C LEU A 66 -7.55 3.66 -1.98
N LYS A 67 -8.73 3.63 -1.39
CA LYS A 67 -9.96 3.54 -2.17
C LYS A 67 -10.14 4.72 -3.11
N GLN A 68 -9.87 5.92 -2.61
CA GLN A 68 -9.94 7.13 -3.42
C GLN A 68 -8.93 7.09 -4.55
N ARG A 69 -7.71 6.66 -4.24
CA ARG A 69 -6.64 6.62 -5.22
C ARG A 69 -6.90 5.61 -6.32
N LEU A 70 -7.34 4.41 -5.95
CA LEU A 70 -7.66 3.38 -6.93
C LEU A 70 -8.82 3.80 -7.81
N HIS A 71 -9.84 4.40 -7.21
CA HIS A 71 -10.99 4.89 -7.96
C HIS A 71 -10.56 5.89 -9.03
N ALA A 72 -9.72 6.85 -8.65
CA ALA A 72 -9.22 7.85 -9.58
C ALA A 72 -8.38 7.22 -10.70
N MET A 73 -7.53 6.25 -10.35
CA MET A 73 -6.70 5.57 -11.31
C MET A 73 -7.53 4.79 -12.33
N ILE A 74 -8.57 4.11 -11.86
CA ILE A 74 -9.43 3.34 -12.75
C ILE A 74 -10.20 4.26 -13.70
N ILE A 75 -10.77 5.33 -13.18
CA ILE A 75 -11.51 6.27 -13.99
C ILE A 75 -10.62 6.91 -15.05
N ASN A 76 -9.41 7.28 -14.68
CA ASN A 76 -8.48 7.96 -15.57
C ASN A 76 -7.63 7.00 -16.39
N LYS A 77 -7.83 5.71 -16.21
CA LYS A 77 -7.09 4.65 -16.91
C LYS A 77 -5.59 4.78 -16.72
N VAL A 78 -5.19 5.11 -15.50
CA VAL A 78 -3.78 5.17 -15.12
C VAL A 78 -3.34 3.80 -14.62
N ASP A 79 -2.16 3.38 -15.02
CA ASP A 79 -1.62 2.08 -14.60
C ASP A 79 -1.47 2.03 -13.08
N ILE A 80 -1.85 0.89 -12.51
CA ILE A 80 -1.72 0.65 -11.08
C ILE A 80 -0.34 0.06 -10.83
N PRO A 81 0.39 0.56 -9.82
CA PRO A 81 1.74 0.08 -9.58
C PRO A 81 1.78 -1.37 -9.13
N PHE A 82 2.91 -2.00 -9.34
CA PHE A 82 3.18 -3.32 -8.81
C PHE A 82 3.45 -3.19 -7.31
N PHE A 83 2.75 -3.99 -6.51
CA PHE A 83 2.91 -3.94 -5.07
C PHE A 83 3.89 -5.01 -4.61
N PRO A 84 4.87 -4.66 -3.76
CA PRO A 84 5.84 -5.64 -3.27
C PRO A 84 5.23 -6.60 -2.26
N ASP A 85 5.88 -7.75 -2.09
CA ASP A 85 5.50 -8.69 -1.04
C ASP A 85 6.16 -8.30 0.29
N GLU A 86 5.84 -9.04 1.35
CA GLU A 86 6.35 -8.72 2.67
C GLU A 86 7.87 -8.79 2.75
N GLU A 87 8.47 -9.76 2.11
CA GLU A 87 9.92 -9.91 2.14
C GLU A 87 10.60 -8.72 1.50
N GLU A 88 10.14 -8.31 0.34
CA GLU A 88 10.67 -7.14 -0.35
C GLU A 88 10.51 -5.87 0.50
N ILE A 89 9.37 -5.72 1.14
CA ILE A 89 9.11 -4.56 1.99
C ILE A 89 10.09 -4.52 3.16
N ARG A 90 10.34 -5.65 3.81
CA ARG A 90 11.25 -5.68 4.94
C ARG A 90 12.70 -5.51 4.53
N GLN A 91 13.04 -5.81 3.28
CA GLN A 91 14.36 -5.53 2.75
C GLN A 91 14.56 -4.06 2.41
N ASP A 92 13.52 -3.41 1.91
CA ASP A 92 13.60 -2.05 1.40
C ASP A 92 13.41 -0.98 2.49
N TYR A 93 12.75 -1.33 3.58
CA TYR A 93 12.43 -0.38 4.64
C TYR A 93 12.91 -0.90 5.98
N ASP A 94 13.54 0.00 6.75
CA ASP A 94 13.99 -0.32 8.10
C ASP A 94 12.85 -0.15 9.09
N ASP A 95 12.92 -0.87 10.20
CA ASP A 95 12.02 -0.69 11.33
C ASP A 95 10.56 -0.96 11.04
N VAL A 96 10.29 -1.83 10.07
CA VAL A 96 8.90 -2.21 9.79
C VAL A 96 8.34 -2.98 10.98
N TYR A 97 7.26 -2.47 11.53
CA TYR A 97 6.59 -3.07 12.68
C TYR A 97 5.59 -4.14 12.24
N LEU A 98 4.78 -3.82 11.23
CA LEU A 98 3.72 -4.70 10.79
C LEU A 98 3.46 -4.47 9.31
N VAL A 99 3.20 -5.54 8.59
CA VAL A 99 2.72 -5.47 7.20
C VAL A 99 1.40 -6.22 7.15
N GLU A 100 0.36 -5.54 6.69
CA GLU A 100 -0.93 -6.16 6.45
C GLU A 100 -1.25 -6.10 4.97
N PHE A 101 -1.86 -7.14 4.45
CA PHE A 101 -2.34 -7.13 3.08
C PHE A 101 -3.84 -7.05 3.11
N ILE A 102 -4.39 -6.08 2.40
CA ILE A 102 -5.83 -6.01 2.25
C ILE A 102 -6.22 -6.43 0.83
N LYS A 103 -7.39 -6.98 0.71
CA LYS A 103 -7.91 -7.39 -0.58
C LYS A 103 -8.95 -6.37 -1.02
N ILE A 104 -8.76 -5.86 -2.22
CA ILE A 104 -9.72 -4.93 -2.81
C ILE A 104 -10.36 -5.67 -3.98
N ARG A 105 -11.68 -5.65 -4.02
CA ARG A 105 -12.42 -6.26 -5.12
C ARG A 105 -12.98 -5.19 -6.03
N LYS A 106 -13.01 -5.57 -7.27
CA LYS A 106 -13.56 -4.70 -8.30
C LYS A 106 -15.06 -4.46 -8.08
#